data_7968a9634692dd08f1002fcf442530a4
#
_entry.id   7968a9634692dd08f1002fcf442530a4
#
_cell.length_a   1.000
_cell.length_b   1.000
_cell.length_c   1.000
_cell.angle_alpha   90.00
_cell.angle_beta   90.00
_cell.angle_gamma   90.00
#
_symmetry.space_group_name_H-M   'P 1'
#
loop_
_entity.id
_entity.type
_entity.pdbx_description
1 polymer ?
#
loop_
_entity_poly.entity_id
_entity_poly.type
_entity_poly.pdbx_seq_one_letter_code
_entity_poly.pdbx_strand_id
1 'polypeptide(L)'
;MARVLSNRKAMDGLFLLALGAAILSLLLFPSQAVEAARSGWELCCSVIIPSLFPFFVLSSLCVELGLVRYLSLAMEPIMQPLFGVSGACAPAFALGIIGGYPVGAKTAISLYEKRYISKDEAQRLLAF
;
A
#
# COMPACT_ATOMS: atom_id res chain seq x y z
N MET A 1 36.23 5.26 -7.95
CA MET A 1 35.15 5.29 -8.95
C MET A 1 35.00 3.99 -9.74
N ALA A 2 36.04 3.33 -10.17
CA ALA A 2 35.99 2.05 -10.92
C ALA A 2 35.35 0.86 -10.14
N ARG A 3 35.55 0.74 -8.84
CA ARG A 3 34.98 -0.35 -8.02
C ARG A 3 33.45 -0.29 -7.89
N VAL A 4 32.86 0.92 -7.89
CA VAL A 4 31.39 1.09 -7.78
C VAL A 4 30.69 0.74 -9.10
N LEU A 5 31.34 1.03 -10.23
CA LEU A 5 30.85 0.68 -11.57
C LEU A 5 30.96 -0.83 -11.84
N SER A 6 32.01 -1.49 -11.32
CA SER A 6 32.20 -2.96 -11.42
C SER A 6 31.13 -3.69 -10.61
N ASN A 7 30.77 -3.18 -9.40
CA ASN A 7 29.74 -3.79 -8.55
C ASN A 7 28.32 -3.65 -9.15
N ARG A 8 28.03 -2.53 -9.83
CA ARG A 8 26.75 -2.35 -10.56
C ARG A 8 26.62 -3.34 -11.71
N LYS A 9 27.67 -3.48 -12.54
CA LYS A 9 27.65 -4.44 -13.65
C LYS A 9 27.51 -5.90 -13.18
N ALA A 10 28.12 -6.24 -12.06
CA ALA A 10 27.98 -7.56 -11.45
C ALA A 10 26.56 -7.77 -10.89
N MET A 11 25.95 -6.76 -10.26
CA MET A 11 24.57 -6.81 -9.81
C MET A 11 23.59 -6.90 -10.99
N ASP A 12 23.79 -6.10 -12.03
CA ASP A 12 22.95 -6.13 -13.23
C ASP A 12 23.04 -7.50 -13.92
N GLY A 13 24.22 -8.10 -13.99
CA GLY A 13 24.44 -9.45 -14.50
C GLY A 13 23.73 -10.52 -13.67
N LEU A 14 23.78 -10.40 -12.34
CA LEU A 14 23.07 -11.30 -11.42
C LEU A 14 21.54 -11.18 -11.56
N PHE A 15 21.03 -9.95 -11.71
CA PHE A 15 19.61 -9.73 -11.96
C PHE A 15 19.15 -10.32 -13.30
N LEU A 16 19.92 -10.14 -14.36
CA LEU A 16 19.63 -10.72 -15.67
C LEU A 16 19.65 -12.26 -15.63
N LEU A 17 20.60 -12.83 -14.92
CA LEU A 17 20.69 -14.28 -14.73
C LEU A 17 19.53 -14.83 -13.92
N ALA A 18 19.16 -14.16 -12.83
CA ALA A 18 17.99 -14.52 -12.01
C ALA A 18 16.67 -14.41 -12.80
N LEU A 19 16.52 -13.35 -13.58
CA LEU A 19 15.35 -13.16 -14.44
C LEU A 19 15.29 -14.24 -15.53
N GLY A 20 16.41 -14.54 -16.17
CA GLY A 20 16.52 -15.62 -17.17
C GLY A 20 16.18 -16.99 -16.57
N ALA A 21 16.69 -17.29 -15.37
CA ALA A 21 16.38 -18.52 -14.65
C ALA A 21 14.90 -18.61 -14.27
N ALA A 22 14.27 -17.49 -13.86
CA ALA A 22 12.83 -17.44 -13.57
C ALA A 22 11.98 -17.72 -14.82
N ILE A 23 12.32 -17.08 -15.95
CA ILE A 23 11.63 -17.31 -17.22
C ILE A 23 11.80 -18.77 -17.67
N LEU A 24 13.00 -19.31 -17.57
CA LEU A 24 13.28 -20.69 -17.94
C LEU A 24 12.52 -21.68 -17.05
N SER A 25 12.42 -21.42 -15.74
CA SER A 25 11.64 -22.26 -14.83
C SER A 25 10.15 -22.27 -15.15
N LEU A 26 9.57 -21.13 -15.56
CA LEU A 26 8.19 -21.04 -16.01
C LEU A 26 7.93 -21.84 -17.30
N LEU A 27 8.91 -21.86 -18.19
CA LEU A 27 8.82 -22.63 -19.45
C LEU A 27 8.99 -24.14 -19.21
N LEU A 28 9.84 -24.53 -18.27
CA LEU A 28 10.09 -25.93 -17.96
C LEU A 28 9.00 -26.57 -17.08
N PHE A 29 8.32 -25.76 -16.26
CA PHE A 29 7.29 -26.21 -15.33
C PHE A 29 5.98 -25.45 -15.47
N PRO A 30 5.37 -25.41 -16.67
CA PRO A 30 4.18 -24.60 -16.93
C PRO A 30 2.97 -25.01 -16.09
N SER A 31 2.78 -26.30 -15.84
CA SER A 31 1.67 -26.80 -15.02
C SER A 31 1.73 -26.33 -13.58
N GLN A 32 2.92 -26.36 -12.98
CA GLN A 32 3.14 -25.89 -11.62
C GLN A 32 2.97 -24.37 -11.51
N ALA A 33 3.41 -23.62 -12.53
CA ALA A 33 3.23 -22.17 -12.59
C ALA A 33 1.74 -21.79 -12.68
N VAL A 34 0.96 -22.49 -13.50
CA VAL A 34 -0.48 -22.28 -13.63
C VAL A 34 -1.21 -22.65 -12.33
N GLU A 35 -0.85 -23.75 -11.69
CA GLU A 35 -1.45 -24.18 -10.43
C GLU A 35 -1.17 -23.17 -9.29
N ALA A 36 0.07 -22.67 -9.20
CA ALA A 36 0.44 -21.63 -8.25
C ALA A 36 -0.33 -20.32 -8.51
N ALA A 37 -0.47 -19.92 -9.77
CA ALA A 37 -1.25 -18.75 -10.16
C ALA A 37 -2.74 -18.92 -9.80
N ARG A 38 -3.31 -20.09 -10.03
CA ARG A 38 -4.69 -20.41 -9.67
C ARG A 38 -4.92 -20.36 -8.16
N SER A 39 -4.03 -20.95 -7.38
CA SER A 39 -4.09 -20.90 -5.92
C SER A 39 -3.98 -19.48 -5.39
N GLY A 40 -3.09 -18.66 -5.94
CA GLY A 40 -2.99 -17.24 -5.61
C GLY A 40 -4.25 -16.45 -5.96
N TRP A 41 -4.86 -16.74 -7.12
CA TRP A 41 -6.13 -16.13 -7.53
C TRP A 41 -7.29 -16.51 -6.60
N GLU A 42 -7.40 -17.78 -6.26
CA GLU A 42 -8.39 -18.29 -5.32
C GLU A 42 -8.27 -17.62 -3.94
N LEU A 43 -7.05 -17.49 -3.43
CA LEU A 43 -6.75 -16.79 -2.18
C LEU A 43 -7.16 -15.30 -2.26
N CYS A 44 -6.88 -14.65 -3.35
CA CYS A 44 -7.27 -13.26 -3.59
C CYS A 44 -8.79 -13.08 -3.55
N CYS A 45 -9.53 -13.92 -4.28
CA CYS A 45 -10.98 -13.81 -4.40
C CYS A 45 -11.74 -14.27 -3.16
N SER A 46 -11.26 -15.30 -2.48
CA SER A 46 -11.96 -15.92 -1.34
C SER A 46 -11.62 -15.30 0.01
N VAL A 47 -10.42 -14.74 0.15
CA VAL A 47 -9.93 -14.22 1.44
C VAL A 47 -9.65 -12.72 1.36
N ILE A 48 -8.77 -12.30 0.45
CA ILE A 48 -8.25 -10.91 0.44
C ILE A 48 -9.36 -9.91 0.10
N ILE A 49 -10.06 -10.12 -1.01
CA ILE A 49 -11.13 -9.20 -1.46
C ILE A 49 -12.26 -9.12 -0.42
N PRO A 50 -12.86 -10.23 0.05
CA PRO A 50 -13.93 -10.16 1.04
C PRO A 50 -13.49 -9.55 2.38
N SER A 51 -12.26 -9.77 2.81
CA SER A 51 -11.77 -9.19 4.06
C SER A 51 -11.50 -7.70 3.97
N LEU A 52 -11.01 -7.21 2.83
CA LEU A 52 -10.73 -5.78 2.62
C LEU A 52 -11.99 -4.97 2.30
N PHE A 53 -13.02 -5.61 1.73
CA PHE A 53 -14.24 -4.92 1.29
C PHE A 53 -14.93 -4.10 2.40
N PRO A 54 -15.21 -4.64 3.60
CA PRO A 54 -15.84 -3.87 4.67
C PRO A 54 -14.99 -2.66 5.10
N PHE A 55 -13.67 -2.79 5.08
CA PHE A 55 -12.78 -1.65 5.40
C PHE A 55 -12.81 -0.58 4.31
N PHE A 56 -12.92 -0.97 3.04
CA PHE A 56 -13.09 -0.02 1.95
C PHE A 56 -14.41 0.73 2.03
N VAL A 57 -15.49 0.04 2.38
CA VAL A 57 -16.81 0.67 2.59
C VAL A 57 -16.73 1.62 3.78
N LEU A 58 -16.19 1.18 4.91
CA LEU A 58 -16.06 2.00 6.11
C LEU A 58 -15.22 3.26 5.84
N SER A 59 -14.08 3.10 5.18
CA SER A 59 -13.21 4.20 4.77
C SER A 59 -13.97 5.23 3.92
N SER A 60 -14.71 4.75 2.91
CA SER A 60 -15.49 5.62 2.03
C SER A 60 -16.58 6.36 2.81
N LEU A 61 -17.30 5.66 3.69
CA LEU A 61 -18.34 6.27 4.55
C LEU A 61 -17.75 7.32 5.48
N CYS A 62 -16.61 7.08 6.11
CA CYS A 62 -15.94 8.06 6.96
C CYS A 62 -15.64 9.36 6.21
N VAL A 63 -15.17 9.25 4.97
CA VAL A 63 -14.85 10.42 4.16
C VAL A 63 -16.11 11.09 3.60
N GLU A 64 -17.11 10.32 3.14
CA GLU A 64 -18.36 10.85 2.58
C GLU A 64 -19.23 11.53 3.63
N LEU A 65 -19.38 10.94 4.80
CA LEU A 65 -20.17 11.50 5.90
C LEU A 65 -19.49 12.66 6.63
N GLY A 66 -18.25 13.02 6.21
CA GLY A 66 -17.50 14.11 6.83
C GLY A 66 -17.02 13.80 8.25
N LEU A 67 -17.03 12.54 8.66
CA LEU A 67 -16.54 12.12 9.98
C LEU A 67 -15.05 12.44 10.18
N VAL A 68 -14.33 12.63 9.09
CA VAL A 68 -12.94 13.12 9.07
C VAL A 68 -12.78 14.38 9.91
N ARG A 69 -13.73 15.31 9.87
CA ARG A 69 -13.66 16.57 10.60
C ARG A 69 -13.69 16.36 12.12
N TYR A 70 -14.51 15.44 12.59
CA TYR A 70 -14.61 15.10 14.03
C TYR A 70 -13.35 14.34 14.49
N LEU A 71 -12.90 13.36 13.69
CA LEU A 71 -11.68 12.63 13.97
C LEU A 71 -10.44 13.53 13.94
N SER A 72 -10.40 14.49 13.02
CA SER A 72 -9.33 15.48 12.93
C SER A 72 -9.17 16.24 14.25
N LEU A 73 -10.23 16.81 14.76
CA LEU A 73 -10.19 17.58 16.01
C LEU A 73 -9.75 16.73 17.21
N ALA A 74 -10.20 15.49 17.28
CA ALA A 74 -9.85 14.59 18.38
C ALA A 74 -8.40 14.07 18.31
N MET A 75 -7.87 13.90 17.10
CA MET A 75 -6.55 13.28 16.88
C MET A 75 -5.44 14.30 16.59
N GLU A 76 -5.78 15.58 16.37
CA GLU A 76 -4.79 16.65 16.15
C GLU A 76 -3.66 16.65 17.19
N PRO A 77 -3.95 16.60 18.52
CA PRO A 77 -2.91 16.64 19.54
C PRO A 77 -1.96 15.44 19.54
N ILE A 78 -2.35 14.36 18.86
CA ILE A 78 -1.53 13.14 18.76
C ILE A 78 -0.79 13.11 17.42
N MET A 79 -1.49 13.41 16.31
CA MET A 79 -0.94 13.30 14.97
C MET A 79 0.14 14.35 14.69
N GLN A 80 -0.06 15.57 15.17
CA GLN A 80 0.86 16.66 14.92
C GLN A 80 2.24 16.46 15.57
N PRO A 81 2.36 16.14 16.89
CA PRO A 81 3.67 15.94 17.52
C PRO A 81 4.34 14.62 17.16
N LEU A 82 3.55 13.57 16.82
CA LEU A 82 4.10 12.24 16.60
C LEU A 82 4.52 12.02 15.14
N PHE A 83 3.72 12.50 14.19
CA PHE A 83 3.89 12.24 12.75
C PHE A 83 4.09 13.51 11.92
N GLY A 84 3.91 14.69 12.49
CA GLY A 84 4.04 15.96 11.78
C GLY A 84 3.02 16.14 10.65
N VAL A 85 1.84 15.56 10.81
CA VAL A 85 0.69 15.64 9.89
C VAL A 85 -0.54 16.12 10.64
N SER A 86 -1.51 16.68 9.91
CA SER A 86 -2.77 17.12 10.51
C SER A 86 -3.62 15.96 11.02
N GLY A 87 -4.51 16.23 11.98
CA GLY A 87 -5.44 15.23 12.49
C GLY A 87 -6.39 14.67 11.42
N ALA A 88 -6.56 15.36 10.30
CA ALA A 88 -7.31 14.85 9.15
C ALA A 88 -6.70 13.58 8.54
N CYS A 89 -5.43 13.30 8.82
CA CYS A 89 -4.75 12.07 8.43
C CYS A 89 -5.14 10.85 9.29
N ALA A 90 -5.73 11.07 10.47
CA ALA A 90 -6.04 10.00 11.43
C ALA A 90 -6.89 8.85 10.86
N PRO A 91 -7.93 9.09 10.04
CA PRO A 91 -8.70 8.00 9.44
C PRO A 91 -7.86 7.10 8.55
N ALA A 92 -6.97 7.68 7.74
CA ALA A 92 -6.10 6.91 6.86
C ALA A 92 -5.09 6.08 7.66
N PHE A 93 -4.55 6.64 8.72
CA PHE A 93 -3.61 5.98 9.61
C PHE A 93 -4.27 4.83 10.38
N ALA A 94 -5.42 5.09 11.02
CA ALA A 94 -6.15 4.08 11.79
C ALA A 94 -6.62 2.92 10.92
N LEU A 95 -7.21 3.22 9.76
CA LEU A 95 -7.67 2.21 8.81
C LEU A 95 -6.51 1.49 8.13
N GLY A 96 -5.36 2.15 7.98
CA GLY A 96 -4.13 1.54 7.48
C GLY A 96 -3.56 0.50 8.44
N ILE A 97 -3.58 0.78 9.75
CA ILE A 97 -3.13 -0.18 10.78
C ILE A 97 -4.07 -1.39 10.86
N ILE A 98 -5.38 -1.18 10.82
CA ILE A 98 -6.40 -2.23 10.99
C ILE A 98 -6.59 -3.03 9.70
N GLY A 99 -6.79 -2.34 8.58
CA GLY A 99 -7.11 -2.93 7.28
C GLY A 99 -5.90 -3.17 6.37
N GLY A 100 -4.71 -2.78 6.84
CA GLY A 100 -3.46 -2.88 6.10
C GLY A 100 -3.24 -1.74 5.09
N TYR A 101 -2.03 -1.74 4.51
CA TYR A 101 -1.56 -0.71 3.59
C TYR A 101 -2.56 -0.35 2.46
N PRO A 102 -3.22 -1.32 1.78
CA PRO A 102 -4.14 -0.98 0.69
C PRO A 102 -5.31 -0.10 1.12
N VAL A 103 -5.83 -0.32 2.34
CA VAL A 103 -6.95 0.46 2.90
C VAL A 103 -6.48 1.85 3.31
N GLY A 104 -5.35 1.93 3.98
CA GLY A 104 -4.72 3.20 4.38
C GLY A 104 -4.39 4.08 3.17
N ALA A 105 -3.77 3.51 2.15
CA ALA A 105 -3.42 4.22 0.91
C ALA A 105 -4.66 4.74 0.18
N LYS A 106 -5.70 3.91 0.02
CA LYS A 106 -6.98 4.34 -0.59
C LYS A 106 -7.58 5.51 0.19
N THR A 107 -7.59 5.41 1.53
CA THR A 107 -8.16 6.46 2.39
C THR A 107 -7.36 7.76 2.27
N ALA A 108 -6.03 7.69 2.25
CA ALA A 108 -5.17 8.85 2.07
C ALA A 108 -5.43 9.54 0.72
N ILE A 109 -5.59 8.77 -0.35
CA ILE A 109 -5.92 9.32 -1.69
C ILE A 109 -7.29 9.99 -1.66
N SER A 110 -8.32 9.36 -1.08
CA SER A 110 -9.66 9.93 -0.97
C SER A 110 -9.68 11.23 -0.16
N LEU A 111 -8.89 11.31 0.92
CA LEU A 111 -8.74 12.53 1.72
C LEU A 111 -8.06 13.65 0.93
N TYR A 112 -7.06 13.31 0.13
CA TYR A 112 -6.39 14.26 -0.74
C TYR A 112 -7.31 14.79 -1.84
N GLU A 113 -8.04 13.91 -2.53
CA GLU A 113 -9.02 14.27 -3.58
C GLU A 113 -10.09 15.23 -3.06
N LYS A 114 -10.56 15.00 -1.84
CA LYS A 114 -11.54 15.86 -1.16
C LYS A 114 -10.93 17.08 -0.48
N ARG A 115 -9.62 17.31 -0.63
CA ARG A 115 -8.87 18.45 -0.08
C ARG A 115 -8.90 18.56 1.46
N TYR A 116 -9.05 17.44 2.16
CA TYR A 116 -8.90 17.40 3.60
C TYR A 116 -7.44 17.45 4.04
N ILE A 117 -6.54 16.92 3.21
CA ILE A 117 -5.10 16.88 3.45
C ILE A 117 -4.32 17.45 2.27
N SER A 118 -3.12 17.94 2.53
CA SER A 118 -2.20 18.43 1.51
C SER A 118 -1.49 17.29 0.78
N LYS A 119 -0.85 17.62 -0.35
CA LYS A 119 -0.05 16.64 -1.12
C LYS A 119 1.11 16.07 -0.29
N ASP A 120 1.78 16.92 0.48
CA ASP A 120 2.92 16.53 1.32
C ASP A 120 2.49 15.57 2.44
N GLU A 121 1.33 15.82 3.05
CA GLU A 121 0.75 14.93 4.06
C GLU A 121 0.35 13.59 3.46
N ALA A 122 -0.28 13.58 2.27
CA ALA A 122 -0.61 12.35 1.57
C ALA A 122 0.64 11.52 1.24
N GLN A 123 1.73 12.17 0.78
CA GLN A 123 3.00 11.50 0.52
C GLN A 123 3.61 10.90 1.78
N ARG A 124 3.56 11.61 2.91
CA ARG A 124 4.03 11.09 4.20
C ARG A 124 3.22 9.87 4.64
N LEU A 125 1.88 9.94 4.55
CA LEU A 125 1.02 8.81 4.86
C LEU A 125 1.29 7.56 4.01
N LEU A 126 1.62 7.75 2.73
CA LEU A 126 1.95 6.65 1.82
C LEU A 126 3.37 6.09 2.04
N ALA A 127 4.23 6.81 2.77
CA ALA A 127 5.59 6.38 3.09
C ALA A 127 5.65 5.53 4.38
N PHE A 128 4.60 5.52 5.19
CA PHE A 128 4.45 4.68 6.40
C PHE A 128 3.73 3.39 6.06
#